data_32ade98c93db068ca3a4a335a4915f1a
#
_entry.id   32ade98c93db068ca3a4a335a4915f1a
#
_cell.length_a   1.000
_cell.length_b   1.000
_cell.length_c   1.000
_cell.angle_alpha   90.00
_cell.angle_beta   90.00
_cell.angle_gamma   90.00
#
_symmetry.space_group_name_H-M   'P 1'
#
loop_
_entity.id
_entity.type
_entity.pdbx_description
1 polymer ?
#
loop_
_entity_poly.entity_id
_entity_poly.type
_entity_poly.pdbx_seq_one_letter_code
_entity_poly.pdbx_strand_id
1 'polypeptide(L)'
;MEFIRFKNVTKKYKNGVVALYDLNISIEKGDFCFVIGGSGSGKSTFTKLLYREEKPTKGEIILGGLKVNKLRNSNVYKLRRKLGIVFQDYRLLPKANDYENDAFALEVMGESKKEIRPKVLKALELVGLKSKLRDYPDDLSGGQQQRVAIARAIVNDPKLLICDEPTGNLDPVMSMEIVELLADINKKVGTTVIMVTHDKEIVNNMKKHVIALKDGHLYKDYKEGEYIDEIL
;
A
#
# COMPACT_ATOMS: atom_id res chain seq x y z
N MET A 1 -7.42 18.08 1.85
CA MET A 1 -8.45 17.75 0.83
C MET A 1 -8.64 16.25 0.82
N GLU A 2 -9.88 15.78 1.05
CA GLU A 2 -10.24 14.35 1.11
C GLU A 2 -9.85 13.63 -0.19
N PHE A 3 -9.09 12.55 -0.07
CA PHE A 3 -8.63 11.77 -1.20
C PHE A 3 -9.25 10.36 -1.24
N ILE A 4 -9.40 9.75 -0.05
CA ILE A 4 -10.07 8.46 0.11
C ILE A 4 -11.23 8.65 1.06
N ARG A 5 -12.41 8.13 0.69
CA ARG A 5 -13.60 8.15 1.54
C ARG A 5 -14.34 6.83 1.47
N PHE A 6 -14.57 6.26 2.64
CA PHE A 6 -15.52 5.18 2.88
C PHE A 6 -16.79 5.80 3.47
N LYS A 7 -17.94 5.55 2.84
CA LYS A 7 -19.26 6.04 3.31
C LYS A 7 -20.20 4.86 3.53
N ASN A 8 -20.48 4.56 4.80
CA ASN A 8 -21.34 3.46 5.26
C ASN A 8 -20.99 2.12 4.60
N VAL A 9 -19.68 1.82 4.51
CA VAL A 9 -19.17 0.66 3.78
C VAL A 9 -19.29 -0.60 4.61
N THR A 10 -20.03 -1.58 4.07
CA THR A 10 -20.14 -2.94 4.63
C THR A 10 -19.65 -3.94 3.60
N LYS A 11 -18.85 -4.91 4.05
CA LYS A 11 -18.45 -6.06 3.23
C LYS A 11 -18.82 -7.37 3.90
N LYS A 12 -19.74 -8.09 3.26
CA LYS A 12 -20.12 -9.47 3.61
C LYS A 12 -19.66 -10.42 2.51
N TYR A 13 -18.95 -11.46 2.86
CA TYR A 13 -18.51 -12.52 1.94
C TYR A 13 -19.64 -13.54 1.70
N LYS A 14 -19.50 -14.36 0.64
CA LYS A 14 -20.50 -15.39 0.27
C LYS A 14 -20.70 -16.47 1.34
N ASN A 15 -19.67 -16.73 2.14
CA ASN A 15 -19.72 -17.66 3.27
C ASN A 15 -20.47 -17.09 4.51
N GLY A 16 -21.05 -15.91 4.40
CA GLY A 16 -21.81 -15.26 5.47
C GLY A 16 -20.99 -14.36 6.40
N VAL A 17 -19.66 -14.41 6.36
CA VAL A 17 -18.78 -13.58 7.21
C VAL A 17 -18.89 -12.11 6.83
N VAL A 18 -19.18 -11.27 7.81
CA VAL A 18 -19.14 -9.80 7.68
C VAL A 18 -17.74 -9.34 8.10
N ALA A 19 -16.92 -8.98 7.13
CA ALA A 19 -15.54 -8.58 7.37
C ALA A 19 -15.37 -7.10 7.69
N LEU A 20 -16.31 -6.26 7.22
CA LEU A 20 -16.34 -4.82 7.54
C LEU A 20 -17.82 -4.41 7.70
N TYR A 21 -18.08 -3.59 8.70
CA TYR A 21 -19.43 -3.17 9.02
C TYR A 21 -19.53 -1.66 9.19
N ASP A 22 -20.31 -1.01 8.34
CA ASP A 22 -20.68 0.42 8.36
C ASP A 22 -19.48 1.38 8.52
N LEU A 23 -18.36 1.10 7.81
CA LEU A 23 -17.17 1.93 7.91
C LEU A 23 -17.41 3.32 7.32
N ASN A 24 -17.04 4.33 8.11
CA ASN A 24 -17.00 5.73 7.70
C ASN A 24 -15.59 6.27 8.01
N ILE A 25 -14.76 6.43 6.96
CA ILE A 25 -13.34 6.78 7.06
C ILE A 25 -13.03 7.83 6.00
N SER A 26 -12.19 8.79 6.36
CA SER A 26 -11.67 9.82 5.45
C SER A 26 -10.16 9.94 5.59
N ILE A 27 -9.42 9.82 4.45
CA ILE A 27 -7.97 9.99 4.40
C ILE A 27 -7.67 11.12 3.42
N GLU A 28 -6.82 12.05 3.81
CA GLU A 28 -6.47 13.20 2.98
C GLU A 28 -5.40 12.87 1.94
N LYS A 29 -5.30 13.70 0.92
CA LYS A 29 -4.26 13.58 -0.08
C LYS A 29 -2.89 13.87 0.54
N GLY A 30 -1.93 12.97 0.31
CA GLY A 30 -0.59 13.09 0.86
C GLY A 30 -0.44 12.59 2.30
N ASP A 31 -1.52 12.11 2.94
CA ASP A 31 -1.42 11.48 4.25
C ASP A 31 -0.53 10.23 4.22
N PHE A 32 0.13 9.98 5.34
CA PHE A 32 0.69 8.68 5.69
C PHE A 32 -0.18 8.08 6.79
N CYS A 33 -0.92 7.02 6.47
CA CYS A 33 -1.93 6.44 7.34
C CYS A 33 -1.61 4.98 7.66
N PHE A 34 -1.53 4.65 8.95
CA PHE A 34 -1.49 3.28 9.43
C PHE A 34 -2.90 2.71 9.57
N VAL A 35 -3.09 1.45 9.15
CA VAL A 35 -4.30 0.67 9.42
C VAL A 35 -3.90 -0.48 10.34
N ILE A 36 -4.37 -0.43 11.58
CA ILE A 36 -4.00 -1.37 12.64
C ILE A 36 -5.21 -2.18 13.12
N GLY A 37 -4.95 -3.29 13.80
CA GLY A 37 -6.00 -4.16 14.37
C GLY A 37 -5.54 -5.60 14.50
N GLY A 38 -6.21 -6.39 15.30
CA GLY A 38 -5.93 -7.81 15.49
C GLY A 38 -6.15 -8.65 14.24
N SER A 39 -5.81 -9.94 14.31
CA SER A 39 -6.12 -10.88 13.23
C SER A 39 -7.65 -10.94 13.01
N GLY A 40 -8.08 -10.94 11.74
CA GLY A 40 -9.52 -10.95 11.43
C GLY A 40 -10.23 -9.61 11.55
N SER A 41 -9.60 -8.52 12.00
CA SER A 41 -10.26 -7.20 12.18
C SER A 41 -10.73 -6.53 10.87
N GLY A 42 -10.38 -7.08 9.70
CA GLY A 42 -10.83 -6.56 8.40
C GLY A 42 -9.77 -5.79 7.60
N LYS A 43 -8.53 -5.65 8.06
CA LYS A 43 -7.44 -4.89 7.39
C LYS A 43 -7.23 -5.30 5.93
N SER A 44 -7.04 -6.60 5.67
CA SER A 44 -6.86 -7.11 4.30
C SER A 44 -8.11 -6.90 3.43
N THR A 45 -9.31 -6.93 4.02
CA THR A 45 -10.54 -6.60 3.29
C THR A 45 -10.59 -5.11 2.95
N PHE A 46 -10.18 -4.24 3.87
CA PHE A 46 -10.08 -2.80 3.64
C PHE A 46 -9.16 -2.48 2.45
N THR A 47 -7.95 -3.06 2.40
CA THR A 47 -7.03 -2.87 1.28
C THR A 47 -7.59 -3.43 -0.03
N LYS A 48 -8.16 -4.64 -0.02
CA LYS A 48 -8.79 -5.28 -1.21
C LYS A 48 -9.93 -4.47 -1.81
N LEU A 49 -10.67 -3.74 -0.99
CA LEU A 49 -11.71 -2.84 -1.47
C LEU A 49 -11.11 -1.63 -2.21
N LEU A 50 -9.96 -1.08 -1.76
CA LEU A 50 -9.31 0.08 -2.37
C LEU A 50 -8.80 -0.22 -3.78
N TYR A 51 -8.12 -1.37 -3.98
CA TYR A 51 -7.63 -1.74 -5.32
C TYR A 51 -8.63 -2.60 -6.11
N ARG A 52 -9.87 -2.66 -5.60
CA ARG A 52 -11.01 -3.26 -6.31
C ARG A 52 -10.80 -4.76 -6.64
N GLU A 53 -10.12 -5.51 -5.76
CA GLU A 53 -10.15 -6.98 -5.76
C GLU A 53 -11.49 -7.46 -5.23
N GLU A 54 -12.00 -6.78 -4.19
CA GLU A 54 -13.33 -6.99 -3.66
C GLU A 54 -14.25 -5.79 -3.91
N LYS A 55 -15.57 -6.02 -3.90
CA LYS A 55 -16.60 -4.99 -3.90
C LYS A 55 -17.25 -4.89 -2.53
N PRO A 56 -17.61 -3.69 -2.07
CA PRO A 56 -18.45 -3.57 -0.90
C PRO A 56 -19.85 -4.15 -1.19
N THR A 57 -20.49 -4.70 -0.15
CA THR A 57 -21.87 -5.18 -0.21
C THR A 57 -22.84 -4.00 -0.11
N LYS A 58 -22.49 -2.99 0.72
CA LYS A 58 -23.22 -1.74 0.90
C LYS A 58 -22.25 -0.57 0.98
N GLY A 59 -22.77 0.64 0.81
CA GLY A 59 -22.01 1.88 0.92
C GLY A 59 -21.25 2.26 -0.36
N GLU A 60 -20.42 3.27 -0.24
CA GLU A 60 -19.66 3.84 -1.37
C GLU A 60 -18.20 4.08 -0.99
N ILE A 61 -17.29 3.79 -1.91
CA ILE A 61 -15.85 4.08 -1.78
C ILE A 61 -15.47 5.06 -2.87
N ILE A 62 -14.87 6.18 -2.47
CA ILE A 62 -14.36 7.20 -3.36
C ILE A 62 -12.85 7.26 -3.19
N LEU A 63 -12.11 7.25 -4.31
CA LEU A 63 -10.66 7.38 -4.35
C LEU A 63 -10.29 8.41 -5.43
N GLY A 64 -9.73 9.55 -5.01
CA GLY A 64 -9.37 10.64 -5.92
C GLY A 64 -10.53 11.12 -6.79
N GLY A 65 -11.73 11.21 -6.21
CA GLY A 65 -12.97 11.57 -6.91
C GLY A 65 -13.64 10.44 -7.70
N LEU A 66 -13.00 9.26 -7.81
CA LEU A 66 -13.53 8.11 -8.53
C LEU A 66 -14.35 7.21 -7.60
N LYS A 67 -15.60 6.88 -7.96
CA LYS A 67 -16.44 5.91 -7.25
C LYS A 67 -16.00 4.48 -7.57
N VAL A 68 -15.13 3.91 -6.73
CA VAL A 68 -14.45 2.62 -6.94
C VAL A 68 -15.44 1.47 -7.13
N ASN A 69 -16.49 1.41 -6.32
CA ASN A 69 -17.49 0.34 -6.38
C ASN A 69 -18.39 0.39 -7.64
N LYS A 70 -18.48 1.55 -8.30
CA LYS A 70 -19.25 1.72 -9.56
C LYS A 70 -18.46 1.41 -10.82
N LEU A 71 -17.16 1.16 -10.72
CA LEU A 71 -16.33 0.79 -11.86
C LEU A 71 -16.79 -0.54 -12.48
N ARG A 72 -16.95 -0.55 -13.81
CA ARG A 72 -17.09 -1.80 -14.57
C ARG A 72 -15.80 -2.60 -14.48
N ASN A 73 -15.89 -3.93 -14.48
CA ASN A 73 -14.71 -4.81 -14.38
C ASN A 73 -13.68 -4.51 -15.48
N SER A 74 -14.13 -4.21 -16.69
CA SER A 74 -13.28 -3.80 -17.83
C SER A 74 -12.48 -2.51 -17.59
N ASN A 75 -12.81 -1.70 -16.59
CA ASN A 75 -12.13 -0.43 -16.29
C ASN A 75 -11.31 -0.48 -14.99
N VAL A 76 -11.29 -1.61 -14.27
CA VAL A 76 -10.55 -1.75 -13.00
C VAL A 76 -9.05 -1.54 -13.21
N TYR A 77 -8.50 -1.97 -14.36
CA TYR A 77 -7.10 -1.76 -14.69
C TYR A 77 -6.71 -0.27 -14.71
N LYS A 78 -7.63 0.64 -15.08
CA LYS A 78 -7.38 2.11 -15.07
C LYS A 78 -7.22 2.66 -13.66
N LEU A 79 -7.91 2.06 -12.68
CA LEU A 79 -7.71 2.36 -11.26
C LEU A 79 -6.34 1.82 -10.81
N ARG A 80 -6.08 0.52 -11.05
CA ARG A 80 -4.87 -0.16 -10.57
C ARG A 80 -3.58 0.46 -11.12
N ARG A 81 -3.59 0.98 -12.35
CA ARG A 81 -2.46 1.73 -12.93
C ARG A 81 -2.09 3.02 -12.17
N LYS A 82 -2.99 3.54 -11.32
CA LYS A 82 -2.76 4.74 -10.49
C LYS A 82 -2.34 4.40 -9.07
N LEU A 83 -2.22 3.11 -8.75
CA LEU A 83 -1.89 2.59 -7.43
C LEU A 83 -0.53 1.91 -7.47
N GLY A 84 0.22 2.03 -6.39
CA GLY A 84 1.33 1.16 -6.06
C GLY A 84 0.89 0.20 -4.95
N ILE A 85 1.31 -1.06 -5.03
CA ILE A 85 1.03 -2.05 -4.00
C ILE A 85 2.33 -2.75 -3.62
N VAL A 86 2.63 -2.75 -2.33
CA VAL A 86 3.76 -3.46 -1.72
C VAL A 86 3.18 -4.57 -0.85
N PHE A 87 3.61 -5.80 -1.10
CA PHE A 87 3.16 -6.98 -0.36
C PHE A 87 4.24 -7.45 0.62
N GLN A 88 3.83 -8.19 1.63
CA GLN A 88 4.72 -8.79 2.62
C GLN A 88 5.72 -9.79 1.98
N ASP A 89 5.29 -10.55 0.96
CA ASP A 89 6.06 -11.57 0.26
C ASP A 89 6.82 -11.04 -0.97
N TYR A 90 7.05 -9.73 -1.04
CA TYR A 90 7.74 -8.98 -2.10
C TYR A 90 7.17 -9.16 -3.51
N ARG A 91 6.79 -10.37 -3.89
CA ARG A 91 6.27 -10.77 -5.22
C ARG A 91 7.17 -10.33 -6.37
N LEU A 92 8.48 -10.43 -6.19
CA LEU A 92 9.43 -10.16 -7.24
C LEU A 92 9.38 -11.27 -8.31
N LEU A 93 9.69 -10.91 -9.54
CA LEU A 93 9.86 -11.84 -10.64
C LEU A 93 11.23 -12.53 -10.49
N PRO A 94 11.31 -13.83 -10.16
CA PRO A 94 12.57 -14.45 -9.75
C PRO A 94 13.59 -14.58 -10.88
N LYS A 95 13.15 -14.55 -12.15
CA LYS A 95 13.99 -14.66 -13.36
C LYS A 95 14.29 -13.29 -13.99
N ALA A 96 13.90 -12.20 -13.34
CA ALA A 96 14.14 -10.83 -13.75
C ALA A 96 15.08 -10.15 -12.75
N ASN A 97 16.03 -9.36 -13.24
CA ASN A 97 16.88 -8.53 -12.38
C ASN A 97 16.08 -7.33 -11.82
N ASP A 98 16.72 -6.51 -10.96
CA ASP A 98 16.05 -5.37 -10.31
C ASP A 98 15.49 -4.37 -11.32
N TYR A 99 16.27 -4.05 -12.36
CA TYR A 99 15.79 -3.17 -13.42
C TYR A 99 14.57 -3.73 -14.14
N GLU A 100 14.60 -5.02 -14.48
CA GLU A 100 13.50 -5.70 -15.19
C GLU A 100 12.24 -5.84 -14.33
N ASN A 101 12.41 -6.08 -13.02
CA ASN A 101 11.30 -6.09 -12.06
C ASN A 101 10.53 -4.75 -12.05
N ASP A 102 11.25 -3.64 -12.04
CA ASP A 102 10.66 -2.30 -12.04
C ASP A 102 10.11 -1.93 -13.43
N ALA A 103 10.87 -2.24 -14.49
CA ALA A 103 10.49 -1.96 -15.88
C ALA A 103 9.18 -2.66 -16.27
N PHE A 104 8.95 -3.88 -15.77
CA PHE A 104 7.78 -4.68 -16.08
C PHE A 104 6.46 -3.94 -15.80
N ALA A 105 6.40 -3.16 -14.70
CA ALA A 105 5.20 -2.38 -14.37
C ALA A 105 4.87 -1.34 -15.46
N LEU A 106 5.89 -0.69 -16.03
CA LEU A 106 5.74 0.32 -17.07
C LEU A 106 5.51 -0.30 -18.46
N GLU A 107 6.10 -1.46 -18.74
CA GLU A 107 5.87 -2.22 -19.97
C GLU A 107 4.41 -2.65 -20.10
N VAL A 108 3.82 -3.17 -19.00
CA VAL A 108 2.37 -3.51 -18.94
C VAL A 108 1.49 -2.29 -19.16
N MET A 109 1.98 -1.09 -18.87
CA MET A 109 1.26 0.16 -19.14
C MET A 109 1.41 0.63 -20.60
N GLY A 110 2.31 0.02 -21.38
CA GLY A 110 2.58 0.35 -22.76
C GLY A 110 3.55 1.51 -22.96
N GLU A 111 4.38 1.82 -21.98
CA GLU A 111 5.39 2.86 -22.09
C GLU A 111 6.54 2.44 -23.02
N SER A 112 7.14 3.39 -23.69
CA SER A 112 8.27 3.13 -24.58
C SER A 112 9.57 2.88 -23.78
N LYS A 113 10.50 2.09 -24.35
CA LYS A 113 11.82 1.84 -23.71
C LYS A 113 12.57 3.12 -23.35
N LYS A 114 12.39 4.20 -24.12
CA LYS A 114 13.03 5.50 -23.85
C LYS A 114 12.48 6.16 -22.58
N GLU A 115 11.17 5.97 -22.30
CA GLU A 115 10.51 6.51 -21.12
C GLU A 115 10.73 5.64 -19.88
N ILE A 116 10.77 4.30 -20.05
CA ILE A 116 10.97 3.34 -18.97
C ILE A 116 12.31 3.56 -18.26
N ARG A 117 13.41 3.64 -19.01
CA ARG A 117 14.75 3.69 -18.41
C ARG A 117 14.95 4.81 -17.38
N PRO A 118 14.65 6.08 -17.65
CA PRO A 118 14.82 7.16 -16.66
C PRO A 118 13.91 6.99 -15.44
N LYS A 119 12.70 6.45 -15.59
CA LYS A 119 11.77 6.23 -14.49
C LYS A 119 12.29 5.13 -13.55
N VAL A 120 12.75 4.00 -14.10
CA VAL A 120 13.34 2.90 -13.32
C VAL A 120 14.57 3.37 -12.56
N LEU A 121 15.49 4.09 -13.24
CA LEU A 121 16.68 4.61 -12.57
C LEU A 121 16.34 5.55 -11.42
N LYS A 122 15.34 6.42 -11.60
CA LYS A 122 14.85 7.32 -10.54
C LYS A 122 14.23 6.54 -9.37
N ALA A 123 13.42 5.51 -9.65
CA ALA A 123 12.81 4.69 -8.61
C ALA A 123 13.85 3.93 -7.79
N LEU A 124 14.81 3.27 -8.46
CA LEU A 124 15.92 2.57 -7.79
C LEU A 124 16.85 3.52 -7.02
N GLU A 125 17.04 4.75 -7.50
CA GLU A 125 17.78 5.78 -6.75
C GLU A 125 17.05 6.20 -5.46
N LEU A 126 15.73 6.38 -5.53
CA LEU A 126 14.90 6.72 -4.35
C LEU A 126 14.97 5.66 -3.25
N VAL A 127 15.09 4.38 -3.61
CA VAL A 127 15.20 3.28 -2.64
C VAL A 127 16.66 2.89 -2.32
N GLY A 128 17.66 3.61 -2.88
CA GLY A 128 19.09 3.40 -2.61
C GLY A 128 19.70 2.16 -3.30
N LEU A 129 19.10 1.66 -4.39
CA LEU A 129 19.54 0.45 -5.10
C LEU A 129 20.09 0.72 -6.52
N LYS A 130 20.46 1.97 -6.84
CA LYS A 130 20.95 2.34 -8.17
C LYS A 130 22.19 1.54 -8.64
N SER A 131 23.01 1.07 -7.71
CA SER A 131 24.19 0.24 -8.01
C SER A 131 23.87 -1.23 -8.29
N LYS A 132 22.65 -1.67 -7.98
CA LYS A 132 22.21 -3.09 -8.00
C LYS A 132 21.28 -3.45 -9.17
N LEU A 133 21.20 -2.60 -10.20
CA LEU A 133 20.35 -2.75 -11.38
C LEU A 133 20.33 -4.13 -12.03
N ARG A 134 21.43 -4.88 -11.91
CA ARG A 134 21.63 -6.18 -12.57
C ARG A 134 21.56 -7.37 -11.61
N ASP A 135 21.39 -7.11 -10.31
CA ASP A 135 21.27 -8.16 -9.31
C ASP A 135 19.89 -8.83 -9.44
N TYR A 136 19.83 -10.11 -9.13
CA TYR A 136 18.59 -10.88 -9.13
C TYR A 136 18.04 -10.98 -7.71
N PRO A 137 16.74 -11.26 -7.53
CA PRO A 137 16.15 -11.38 -6.20
C PRO A 137 16.90 -12.33 -5.26
N ASP A 138 17.44 -13.43 -5.76
CA ASP A 138 18.17 -14.42 -4.97
C ASP A 138 19.55 -13.90 -4.48
N ASP A 139 20.07 -12.86 -5.10
CA ASP A 139 21.35 -12.23 -4.72
C ASP A 139 21.15 -11.11 -3.67
N LEU A 140 19.89 -10.81 -3.31
CA LEU A 140 19.53 -9.70 -2.44
C LEU A 140 19.12 -10.15 -1.03
N SER A 141 19.49 -9.34 -0.03
CA SER A 141 18.91 -9.50 1.32
C SER A 141 17.41 -9.20 1.32
N GLY A 142 16.66 -9.68 2.33
CA GLY A 142 15.23 -9.43 2.47
C GLY A 142 14.86 -7.94 2.42
N GLY A 143 15.65 -7.09 3.11
CA GLY A 143 15.46 -5.64 3.06
C GLY A 143 15.73 -5.03 1.68
N GLN A 144 16.69 -5.56 0.93
CA GLN A 144 16.94 -5.14 -0.45
C GLN A 144 15.82 -5.60 -1.39
N GLN A 145 15.33 -6.84 -1.25
CA GLN A 145 14.16 -7.32 -2.01
C GLN A 145 12.93 -6.44 -1.75
N GLN A 146 12.71 -6.04 -0.49
CA GLN A 146 11.62 -5.12 -0.14
C GLN A 146 11.80 -3.75 -0.78
N ARG A 147 13.03 -3.21 -0.82
CA ARG A 147 13.32 -1.95 -1.50
C ARG A 147 13.05 -2.03 -3.02
N VAL A 148 13.37 -3.15 -3.69
CA VAL A 148 12.99 -3.39 -5.11
C VAL A 148 11.47 -3.45 -5.26
N ALA A 149 10.75 -4.15 -4.37
CA ALA A 149 9.28 -4.19 -4.41
C ALA A 149 8.66 -2.79 -4.24
N ILE A 150 9.24 -1.95 -3.39
CA ILE A 150 8.84 -0.53 -3.23
C ILE A 150 9.15 0.25 -4.51
N ALA A 151 10.35 0.12 -5.09
CA ALA A 151 10.72 0.81 -6.33
C ALA A 151 9.74 0.47 -7.46
N ARG A 152 9.42 -0.81 -7.65
CA ARG A 152 8.41 -1.27 -8.61
C ARG A 152 7.02 -0.67 -8.34
N ALA A 153 6.65 -0.52 -7.08
CA ALA A 153 5.35 0.04 -6.72
C ALA A 153 5.24 1.55 -6.98
N ILE A 154 6.37 2.28 -6.94
CA ILE A 154 6.41 3.74 -7.13
C ILE A 154 6.85 4.19 -8.52
N VAL A 155 7.34 3.29 -9.38
CA VAL A 155 7.96 3.61 -10.68
C VAL A 155 7.05 4.38 -11.64
N ASN A 156 5.73 4.25 -11.47
CA ASN A 156 4.71 4.94 -12.27
C ASN A 156 4.09 6.17 -11.59
N ASP A 157 4.75 6.73 -10.57
CA ASP A 157 4.28 7.89 -9.79
C ASP A 157 2.84 7.73 -9.27
N PRO A 158 2.52 6.67 -8.50
CA PRO A 158 1.17 6.37 -8.05
C PRO A 158 0.63 7.48 -7.14
N LYS A 159 -0.69 7.70 -7.18
CA LYS A 159 -1.36 8.65 -6.27
C LYS A 159 -1.63 8.05 -4.89
N LEU A 160 -1.67 6.72 -4.81
CA LEU A 160 -1.83 5.95 -3.58
C LEU A 160 -0.86 4.78 -3.60
N LEU A 161 -0.09 4.64 -2.53
CA LEU A 161 0.75 3.48 -2.22
C LEU A 161 0.08 2.70 -1.07
N ILE A 162 -0.22 1.44 -1.32
CA ILE A 162 -0.79 0.52 -0.32
C ILE A 162 0.31 -0.48 0.04
N CYS A 163 0.69 -0.52 1.32
CA CYS A 163 1.68 -1.43 1.85
C CYS A 163 0.99 -2.40 2.82
N ASP A 164 0.91 -3.66 2.44
CA ASP A 164 0.26 -4.72 3.23
C ASP A 164 1.34 -5.51 3.99
N GLU A 165 1.53 -5.18 5.26
CA GLU A 165 2.58 -5.72 6.15
C GLU A 165 4.00 -5.71 5.54
N PRO A 166 4.50 -4.55 5.05
CA PRO A 166 5.74 -4.49 4.26
C PRO A 166 7.00 -4.83 5.06
N THR A 167 6.89 -4.98 6.37
CA THR A 167 8.00 -5.26 7.30
C THR A 167 7.90 -6.65 7.94
N GLY A 168 6.86 -7.43 7.64
CA GLY A 168 6.56 -8.68 8.33
C GLY A 168 7.62 -9.79 8.22
N ASN A 169 8.55 -9.69 7.26
CA ASN A 169 9.64 -10.65 7.06
C ASN A 169 11.04 -10.06 7.37
N LEU A 170 11.10 -8.91 8.04
CA LEU A 170 12.31 -8.17 8.31
C LEU A 170 12.59 -8.11 9.82
N ASP A 171 13.86 -7.94 10.19
CA ASP A 171 14.24 -7.64 11.57
C ASP A 171 13.79 -6.21 11.96
N PRO A 172 13.76 -5.86 13.26
CA PRO A 172 13.26 -4.56 13.71
C PRO A 172 14.02 -3.35 13.14
N VAL A 173 15.35 -3.48 12.94
CA VAL A 173 16.18 -2.38 12.40
C VAL A 173 15.83 -2.13 10.94
N MET A 174 15.82 -3.19 10.13
CA MET A 174 15.43 -3.12 8.71
C MET A 174 13.98 -2.66 8.56
N SER A 175 13.10 -3.08 9.46
CA SER A 175 11.68 -2.66 9.46
C SER A 175 11.56 -1.15 9.60
N MET A 176 12.28 -0.54 10.55
CA MET A 176 12.27 0.91 10.73
C MET A 176 12.82 1.63 9.50
N GLU A 177 13.95 1.16 8.93
CA GLU A 177 14.51 1.74 7.70
C GLU A 177 13.52 1.72 6.53
N ILE A 178 12.77 0.64 6.36
CA ILE A 178 11.74 0.54 5.30
C ILE A 178 10.61 1.55 5.53
N VAL A 179 10.16 1.72 6.76
CA VAL A 179 9.09 2.67 7.08
C VAL A 179 9.54 4.12 6.94
N GLU A 180 10.77 4.44 7.35
CA GLU A 180 11.38 5.76 7.12
C GLU A 180 11.52 6.05 5.61
N LEU A 181 11.94 5.06 4.81
CA LEU A 181 11.98 5.16 3.36
C LEU A 181 10.59 5.46 2.77
N LEU A 182 9.54 4.77 3.22
CA LEU A 182 8.17 5.01 2.78
C LEU A 182 7.69 6.42 3.17
N ALA A 183 8.06 6.91 4.36
CA ALA A 183 7.74 8.26 4.80
C ALA A 183 8.49 9.34 3.98
N ASP A 184 9.73 9.06 3.62
CA ASP A 184 10.52 9.92 2.74
C ASP A 184 9.94 9.99 1.32
N ILE A 185 9.51 8.84 0.77
CA ILE A 185 8.81 8.79 -0.51
C ILE A 185 7.50 9.59 -0.44
N ASN A 186 6.71 9.40 0.62
CA ASN A 186 5.48 10.16 0.85
C ASN A 186 5.74 11.68 0.79
N LYS A 187 6.78 12.16 1.50
CA LYS A 187 7.15 13.59 1.51
C LYS A 187 7.68 14.09 0.17
N LYS A 188 8.59 13.33 -0.47
CA LYS A 188 9.28 13.76 -1.70
C LYS A 188 8.40 13.70 -2.95
N VAL A 189 7.54 12.67 -3.03
CA VAL A 189 6.70 12.39 -4.21
C VAL A 189 5.27 12.91 -4.01
N GLY A 190 4.85 13.13 -2.75
CA GLY A 190 3.49 13.59 -2.41
C GLY A 190 2.42 12.51 -2.63
N THR A 191 2.82 11.23 -2.71
CA THR A 191 1.89 10.10 -2.79
C THR A 191 1.21 9.87 -1.44
N THR A 192 -0.07 9.53 -1.43
CA THR A 192 -0.76 9.09 -0.19
C THR A 192 -0.28 7.68 0.13
N VAL A 193 0.02 7.39 1.40
CA VAL A 193 0.47 6.06 1.84
C VAL A 193 -0.55 5.47 2.82
N ILE A 194 -0.95 4.23 2.56
CA ILE A 194 -1.67 3.39 3.52
C ILE A 194 -0.76 2.21 3.85
N MET A 195 -0.40 2.07 5.11
CA MET A 195 0.39 0.95 5.59
C MET A 195 -0.41 0.12 6.60
N VAL A 196 -0.70 -1.12 6.23
CA VAL A 196 -1.23 -2.11 7.18
C VAL A 196 -0.07 -2.68 7.97
N THR A 197 -0.17 -2.64 9.29
CA THR A 197 0.83 -3.23 10.18
C THR A 197 0.23 -3.63 11.52
N HIS A 198 0.85 -4.58 12.18
CA HIS A 198 0.61 -4.93 13.58
C HIS A 198 1.80 -4.55 14.48
N ASP A 199 2.80 -3.88 13.92
CA ASP A 199 4.00 -3.46 14.65
C ASP A 199 3.72 -2.17 15.44
N LYS A 200 3.67 -2.33 16.78
CA LYS A 200 3.40 -1.27 17.73
C LYS A 200 4.53 -0.22 17.77
N GLU A 201 5.78 -0.67 17.71
CA GLU A 201 6.93 0.23 17.81
C GLU A 201 7.01 1.17 16.63
N ILE A 202 6.78 0.64 15.42
CA ILE A 202 6.71 1.44 14.19
C ILE A 202 5.64 2.53 14.30
N VAL A 203 4.41 2.16 14.69
CA VAL A 203 3.29 3.10 14.78
C VAL A 203 3.59 4.21 15.79
N ASN A 204 4.09 3.83 16.98
CA ASN A 204 4.37 4.76 18.06
C ASN A 204 5.55 5.72 17.75
N ASN A 205 6.57 5.22 17.04
CA ASN A 205 7.72 6.05 16.66
C ASN A 205 7.35 7.05 15.55
N MET A 206 6.51 6.66 14.62
CA MET A 206 6.18 7.48 13.44
C MET A 206 5.13 8.55 13.71
N LYS A 207 4.23 8.36 14.68
CA LYS A 207 3.14 9.29 15.09
C LYS A 207 2.37 9.88 13.91
N LYS A 208 1.89 9.01 13.02
CA LYS A 208 1.12 9.37 11.84
C LYS A 208 -0.38 9.17 12.06
N HIS A 209 -1.17 9.40 11.03
CA HIS A 209 -2.59 9.08 11.03
C HIS A 209 -2.78 7.57 11.31
N VAL A 210 -3.61 7.21 12.29
CA VAL A 210 -3.89 5.83 12.69
C VAL A 210 -5.39 5.55 12.59
N ILE A 211 -5.73 4.54 11.79
CA ILE A 211 -7.07 3.96 11.70
C ILE A 211 -7.03 2.58 12.36
N ALA A 212 -7.72 2.44 13.48
CA ALA A 212 -7.81 1.19 14.23
C ALA A 212 -9.11 0.45 13.89
N LEU A 213 -8.98 -0.80 13.44
CA LEU A 213 -10.11 -1.68 13.15
C LEU A 213 -10.22 -2.78 14.20
N LYS A 214 -11.43 -3.03 14.71
CA LYS A 214 -11.75 -4.12 15.63
C LYS A 214 -13.04 -4.80 15.18
N ASP A 215 -13.01 -6.12 15.01
CA ASP A 215 -14.17 -6.94 14.62
C ASP A 215 -14.95 -6.38 13.40
N GLY A 216 -14.21 -5.86 12.41
CA GLY A 216 -14.80 -5.26 11.21
C GLY A 216 -15.35 -3.85 11.38
N HIS A 217 -15.22 -3.24 12.54
CA HIS A 217 -15.67 -1.89 12.84
C HIS A 217 -14.52 -0.92 12.92
N LEU A 218 -14.79 0.37 12.64
CA LEU A 218 -13.87 1.44 12.98
C LEU A 218 -13.90 1.62 14.50
N TYR A 219 -12.79 1.31 15.16
CA TYR A 219 -12.64 1.47 16.59
C TYR A 219 -12.19 2.88 16.95
N LYS A 220 -11.15 3.38 16.28
CA LYS A 220 -10.62 4.74 16.45
C LYS A 220 -10.00 5.26 15.15
N ASP A 221 -9.99 6.59 14.99
CA ASP A 221 -9.40 7.32 13.88
C ASP A 221 -8.68 8.57 14.46
N TYR A 222 -7.34 8.57 14.45
CA TYR A 222 -6.51 9.63 15.00
C TYR A 222 -5.58 10.18 13.94
N LYS A 223 -5.58 11.50 13.72
CA LYS A 223 -4.69 12.18 12.75
C LYS A 223 -3.22 12.10 13.13
N GLU A 224 -2.91 12.12 14.42
CA GLU A 224 -1.60 11.83 15.00
C GLU A 224 -1.84 10.86 16.15
N GLY A 225 -1.58 9.57 15.90
CA GLY A 225 -1.96 8.51 16.81
C GLY A 225 -0.81 7.61 17.22
N GLU A 226 -1.06 6.85 18.26
CA GLU A 226 -0.23 5.77 18.73
C GLU A 226 -0.97 4.45 18.58
N TYR A 227 -0.26 3.34 18.73
CA TYR A 227 -0.84 2.01 18.68
C TYR A 227 -1.80 1.79 19.87
N ILE A 228 -2.91 1.15 19.62
CA ILE A 228 -3.97 0.93 20.62
C ILE A 228 -3.93 -0.54 21.02
N ASP A 229 -3.48 -0.84 22.23
CA ASP A 229 -3.36 -2.24 22.72
C ASP A 229 -4.72 -2.96 22.86
N GLU A 230 -5.79 -2.22 23.08
CA GLU A 230 -7.15 -2.75 23.27
C GLU A 230 -7.76 -3.37 22.00
N ILE A 231 -7.08 -3.32 20.86
CA ILE A 231 -7.56 -3.85 19.58
C ILE A 231 -7.02 -5.26 19.24
N LEU A 232 -6.18 -5.81 20.08
CA LEU A 232 -5.62 -7.17 19.94
C LEU A 232 -6.65 -8.24 20.34
#